data_61d6f691a54ae2f8b275233b94e05df6
#
_entry.id   61d6f691a54ae2f8b275233b94e05df6
#
_cell.length_a   1.000
_cell.length_b   1.000
_cell.length_c   1.000
_cell.angle_alpha   90.00
_cell.angle_beta   90.00
_cell.angle_gamma   90.00
#
_symmetry.space_group_name_H-M   'P 1'
#
loop_
_entity.id
_entity.type
_entity.pdbx_description
1 polymer ?
#
loop_
_entity_poly.entity_id
_entity_poly.type
_entity_poly.pdbx_seq_one_letter_code
_entity_poly.pdbx_strand_id
1 'polypeptide(L)'
;MEKNKFLRIGTVYYKVVELPLPSGDTKTERKVWTYETIRQDYGKDYIAQIPKYDGFCIIPSHLDYKPVIGEFLNLYEPLECLPIEGNCQVTLGFIRHIFGEHYELGLDYMQLLYMKPITKLPILVLVSKENNTGKSTFLNLLKMIFGKNMTFNTNEDFRSQFNSDWANKLIIGVDETLLNRMEDTERIKNLSTAFTYKIEGKGKDRAEIEFFGKFVFCSNNEENALYISPGETRFWVRKIHPLTNGDPLFLRKLKSEIPAFLYFLKNRALYTKQ
;
A
#
# COMPACT_ATOMS: atom_id res chain seq x y z
N MET A 1 -14.88 -5.50 -21.23
CA MET A 1 -14.15 -4.44 -21.94
C MET A 1 -12.81 -5.00 -22.37
N GLU A 2 -12.52 -5.07 -23.67
CA GLU A 2 -11.17 -5.39 -24.14
C GLU A 2 -10.20 -4.38 -23.54
N LYS A 3 -9.19 -4.85 -22.79
CA LYS A 3 -8.14 -3.98 -22.26
C LYS A 3 -7.43 -3.33 -23.46
N ASN A 4 -7.44 -2.01 -23.55
CA ASN A 4 -6.72 -1.29 -24.58
C ASN A 4 -5.26 -1.74 -24.59
N LYS A 5 -4.83 -2.32 -25.71
CA LYS A 5 -3.46 -2.85 -25.88
C LYS A 5 -2.39 -1.77 -25.85
N PHE A 6 -2.76 -0.54 -26.25
CA PHE A 6 -1.89 0.63 -26.26
C PHE A 6 -2.61 1.83 -25.63
N LEU A 7 -1.81 2.76 -25.12
CA LEU A 7 -2.25 4.08 -24.68
C LEU A 7 -1.16 5.12 -24.99
N ARG A 8 -1.56 6.39 -25.13
CA ARG A 8 -0.65 7.52 -25.31
C ARG A 8 -0.73 8.46 -24.11
N ILE A 9 0.40 8.78 -23.55
CA ILE A 9 0.53 9.77 -22.45
C ILE A 9 1.36 10.95 -22.98
N GLY A 10 0.74 12.09 -23.14
CA GLY A 10 1.37 13.21 -23.84
C GLY A 10 1.80 12.80 -25.26
N THR A 11 3.10 12.78 -25.49
CA THR A 11 3.72 12.38 -26.78
C THR A 11 4.21 10.92 -26.78
N VAL A 12 4.19 10.22 -25.66
CA VAL A 12 4.78 8.88 -25.49
C VAL A 12 3.71 7.80 -25.62
N TYR A 13 3.96 6.79 -26.43
CA TYR A 13 3.12 5.60 -26.53
C TYR A 13 3.57 4.51 -25.58
N TYR A 14 2.61 3.81 -25.00
CA TYR A 14 2.82 2.68 -24.12
C TYR A 14 2.03 1.47 -24.60
N LYS A 15 2.68 0.31 -24.60
CA LYS A 15 2.03 -1.00 -24.75
C LYS A 15 1.73 -1.54 -23.37
N VAL A 16 0.47 -1.90 -23.14
CA VAL A 16 0.05 -2.62 -21.93
C VAL A 16 0.33 -4.09 -22.15
N VAL A 17 1.19 -4.67 -21.33
CA VAL A 17 1.59 -6.07 -21.42
C VAL A 17 1.30 -6.80 -20.11
N GLU A 18 0.89 -8.07 -20.20
CA GLU A 18 0.75 -8.96 -19.06
C GLU A 18 2.03 -9.79 -18.96
N LEU A 19 2.87 -9.46 -17.98
CA LEU A 19 4.13 -10.17 -17.71
C LEU A 19 3.81 -11.41 -16.89
N PRO A 20 4.14 -12.63 -17.38
CA PRO A 20 3.95 -13.84 -16.59
C PRO A 20 4.91 -13.87 -15.39
N LEU A 21 4.41 -14.31 -14.25
CA LEU A 21 5.17 -14.46 -13.01
C LEU A 21 5.43 -15.94 -12.71
N PRO A 22 6.49 -16.28 -11.95
CA PRO A 22 6.77 -17.66 -11.53
C PRO A 22 5.64 -18.32 -10.73
N SER A 23 4.75 -17.54 -10.10
CA SER A 23 3.56 -18.01 -9.40
C SER A 23 2.46 -18.55 -10.33
N GLY A 24 2.58 -18.34 -11.63
CA GLY A 24 1.51 -18.58 -12.61
C GLY A 24 0.56 -17.41 -12.81
N ASP A 25 0.68 -16.36 -11.99
CA ASP A 25 -0.08 -15.12 -12.15
C ASP A 25 0.51 -14.23 -13.24
N THR A 26 -0.16 -13.12 -13.53
CA THR A 26 0.36 -12.09 -14.45
C THR A 26 0.47 -10.74 -13.75
N LYS A 27 1.45 -9.94 -14.20
CA LYS A 27 1.62 -8.54 -13.78
C LYS A 27 1.42 -7.62 -14.98
N THR A 28 0.46 -6.71 -14.90
CA THR A 28 0.28 -5.69 -15.92
C THR A 28 1.40 -4.67 -15.86
N GLU A 29 2.10 -4.47 -16.97
CA GLU A 29 3.14 -3.45 -17.13
C GLU A 29 2.85 -2.55 -18.34
N ARG A 30 3.36 -1.31 -18.27
CA ARG A 30 3.32 -0.34 -19.38
C ARG A 30 4.75 -0.18 -19.92
N LYS A 31 5.00 -0.69 -21.13
CA LYS A 31 6.30 -0.56 -21.79
C LYS A 31 6.25 0.54 -22.83
N VAL A 32 7.23 1.43 -22.83
CA VAL A 32 7.37 2.46 -23.89
C VAL A 32 7.42 1.78 -25.24
N TRP A 33 6.65 2.30 -26.20
CA TRP A 33 6.54 1.77 -27.55
C TRP A 33 6.64 2.90 -28.56
N THR A 34 7.07 2.61 -29.80
CA THR A 34 7.22 3.65 -30.82
C THR A 34 5.99 3.77 -31.69
N TYR A 35 5.70 4.97 -32.14
CA TYR A 35 4.64 5.25 -33.11
C TYR A 35 4.82 4.42 -34.39
N GLU A 36 6.07 4.35 -34.90
CA GLU A 36 6.42 3.65 -36.14
C GLU A 36 6.11 2.16 -36.04
N THR A 37 6.49 1.51 -34.95
CA THR A 37 6.20 0.08 -34.72
C THR A 37 4.69 -0.17 -34.65
N ILE A 38 3.94 0.68 -33.95
CA ILE A 38 2.47 0.53 -33.89
C ILE A 38 1.87 0.69 -35.30
N ARG A 39 2.38 1.65 -36.06
CA ARG A 39 1.88 1.90 -37.43
C ARG A 39 2.19 0.74 -38.38
N GLN A 40 3.38 0.12 -38.26
CA GLN A 40 3.76 -1.04 -39.06
C GLN A 40 2.89 -2.27 -38.75
N ASP A 41 2.66 -2.52 -37.45
CA ASP A 41 1.96 -3.71 -36.99
C ASP A 41 0.42 -3.61 -37.18
N TYR A 42 -0.17 -2.40 -37.01
CA TYR A 42 -1.63 -2.21 -36.89
C TYR A 42 -2.23 -1.19 -37.87
N GLY A 43 -1.41 -0.44 -38.59
CA GLY A 43 -1.85 0.59 -39.51
C GLY A 43 -2.18 1.95 -38.86
N LYS A 44 -2.42 2.96 -39.73
CA LYS A 44 -2.63 4.35 -39.30
C LYS A 44 -3.98 4.54 -38.57
N ASP A 45 -5.01 3.84 -39.00
CA ASP A 45 -6.37 3.99 -38.46
C ASP A 45 -6.46 3.46 -37.00
N TYR A 46 -5.70 2.43 -36.68
CA TYR A 46 -5.58 1.91 -35.32
C TYR A 46 -5.00 2.95 -34.36
N ILE A 47 -3.99 3.71 -34.80
CA ILE A 47 -3.35 4.75 -33.98
C ILE A 47 -4.34 5.87 -33.60
N ALA A 48 -5.25 6.21 -34.50
CA ALA A 48 -6.25 7.23 -34.23
C ALA A 48 -7.21 6.85 -33.09
N GLN A 49 -7.39 5.56 -32.86
CA GLN A 49 -8.29 4.99 -31.85
C GLN A 49 -7.60 4.78 -30.47
N ILE A 50 -6.26 4.93 -30.41
CA ILE A 50 -5.52 4.75 -29.14
C ILE A 50 -5.97 5.81 -28.13
N PRO A 51 -6.38 5.41 -26.91
CA PRO A 51 -6.71 6.34 -25.84
C PRO A 51 -5.55 7.29 -25.53
N LYS A 52 -5.88 8.56 -25.32
CA LYS A 52 -4.92 9.65 -25.12
C LYS A 52 -5.17 10.28 -23.77
N TYR A 53 -4.09 10.58 -23.06
CA TYR A 53 -4.11 11.25 -21.76
C TYR A 53 -2.98 12.28 -21.72
N ASP A 54 -3.18 13.35 -20.96
CA ASP A 54 -2.18 14.42 -20.82
C ASP A 54 -1.02 13.98 -19.92
N GLY A 55 -1.29 13.11 -18.94
CA GLY A 55 -0.29 12.65 -18.00
C GLY A 55 -0.77 11.50 -17.13
N PHE A 56 0.03 11.21 -16.14
CA PHE A 56 -0.33 10.32 -15.03
C PHE A 56 -0.68 11.13 -13.80
N CYS A 57 -1.62 10.63 -12.99
CA CYS A 57 -1.89 11.09 -11.63
C CYS A 57 -1.91 9.91 -10.67
N ILE A 58 -1.91 10.19 -9.36
CA ILE A 58 -2.04 9.18 -8.31
C ILE A 58 -3.03 9.72 -7.30
N ILE A 59 -4.28 9.34 -7.45
CA ILE A 59 -5.38 9.78 -6.59
C ILE A 59 -5.92 8.56 -5.85
N PRO A 60 -5.56 8.38 -4.57
CA PRO A 60 -5.99 7.23 -3.78
C PRO A 60 -7.47 7.36 -3.42
N SER A 61 -8.26 6.38 -3.86
CA SER A 61 -9.66 6.20 -3.47
C SER A 61 -10.02 4.72 -3.56
N HIS A 62 -10.77 4.20 -2.59
CA HIS A 62 -11.24 2.82 -2.61
C HIS A 62 -12.75 2.71 -2.82
N LEU A 63 -13.50 3.72 -2.41
CA LEU A 63 -14.96 3.73 -2.51
C LEU A 63 -15.46 4.35 -3.81
N ASP A 64 -14.76 5.37 -4.28
CA ASP A 64 -15.08 6.10 -5.50
C ASP A 64 -13.85 6.16 -6.43
N TYR A 65 -13.33 4.96 -6.75
CA TYR A 65 -12.17 4.84 -7.62
C TYR A 65 -12.51 5.24 -9.05
N LYS A 66 -11.64 6.08 -9.63
CA LYS A 66 -11.71 6.48 -11.04
C LYS A 66 -10.40 6.18 -11.74
N PRO A 67 -10.40 5.37 -12.82
CA PRO A 67 -9.18 5.05 -13.57
C PRO A 67 -8.64 6.25 -14.35
N VAL A 68 -9.50 7.24 -14.63
CA VAL A 68 -9.16 8.49 -15.33
C VAL A 68 -9.75 9.66 -14.55
N ILE A 69 -8.97 10.69 -14.34
CA ILE A 69 -9.37 11.90 -13.62
C ILE A 69 -9.04 13.10 -14.51
N GLY A 70 -10.09 13.75 -15.04
CA GLY A 70 -9.90 14.69 -16.14
C GLY A 70 -9.24 13.99 -17.33
N GLU A 71 -8.14 14.54 -17.80
CA GLU A 71 -7.34 13.97 -18.90
C GLU A 71 -6.11 13.18 -18.38
N PHE A 72 -6.10 12.78 -17.09
CA PHE A 72 -4.97 12.06 -16.47
C PHE A 72 -5.32 10.60 -16.16
N LEU A 73 -4.42 9.68 -16.49
CA LEU A 73 -4.54 8.27 -16.16
C LEU A 73 -4.08 8.05 -14.70
N ASN A 74 -4.98 7.52 -13.87
CA ASN A 74 -4.70 7.24 -12.47
C ASN A 74 -3.84 5.98 -12.31
N LEU A 75 -2.67 6.13 -11.70
CA LEU A 75 -1.75 5.02 -11.41
C LEU A 75 -2.06 4.33 -10.06
N TYR A 76 -2.95 4.93 -9.24
CA TYR A 76 -3.45 4.23 -8.07
C TYR A 76 -4.32 3.05 -8.53
N GLU A 77 -4.15 1.89 -7.91
CA GLU A 77 -4.87 0.68 -8.34
C GLU A 77 -6.15 0.50 -7.52
N PRO A 78 -7.26 0.06 -8.14
CA PRO A 78 -8.46 -0.31 -7.38
C PRO A 78 -8.16 -1.50 -6.46
N LEU A 79 -8.94 -1.65 -5.39
CA LEU A 79 -8.89 -2.86 -4.59
C LEU A 79 -9.49 -4.03 -5.38
N GLU A 80 -8.89 -5.21 -5.23
CA GLU A 80 -9.37 -6.43 -5.90
C GLU A 80 -10.67 -6.94 -5.27
N CYS A 81 -10.86 -6.72 -3.97
CA CYS A 81 -12.04 -7.15 -3.24
C CYS A 81 -13.03 -6.01 -3.06
N LEU A 82 -14.30 -6.28 -3.36
CA LEU A 82 -15.42 -5.39 -3.06
C LEU A 82 -16.00 -5.74 -1.68
N PRO A 83 -16.54 -4.74 -0.95
CA PRO A 83 -17.22 -4.98 0.32
C PRO A 83 -18.53 -5.76 0.09
N ILE A 84 -18.65 -6.92 0.75
CA ILE A 84 -19.83 -7.80 0.69
C ILE A 84 -20.22 -8.14 2.11
N GLU A 85 -21.51 -8.03 2.46
CA GLU A 85 -22.01 -8.42 3.77
C GLU A 85 -21.69 -9.89 4.08
N GLY A 86 -21.20 -10.16 5.28
CA GLY A 86 -20.79 -11.50 5.68
C GLY A 86 -20.15 -11.57 7.05
N ASN A 87 -19.67 -12.76 7.41
CA ASN A 87 -18.97 -12.99 8.66
C ASN A 87 -17.47 -12.76 8.50
N CYS A 88 -16.86 -12.01 9.44
CA CYS A 88 -15.41 -11.75 9.49
C CYS A 88 -14.83 -11.92 10.91
N GLN A 89 -15.38 -12.86 11.69
CA GLN A 89 -14.99 -13.06 13.08
C GLN A 89 -13.54 -13.51 13.26
N VAL A 90 -12.98 -14.27 12.34
CA VAL A 90 -11.56 -14.66 12.37
C VAL A 90 -10.68 -13.42 12.20
N THR A 91 -11.03 -12.55 11.27
CA THR A 91 -10.31 -11.28 11.04
C THR A 91 -10.46 -10.33 12.23
N LEU A 92 -11.67 -10.17 12.78
CA LEU A 92 -11.90 -9.34 13.96
C LEU A 92 -11.15 -9.87 15.19
N GLY A 93 -11.13 -11.20 15.40
CA GLY A 93 -10.34 -11.85 16.44
C GLY A 93 -8.85 -11.60 16.27
N PHE A 94 -8.36 -11.63 15.04
CA PHE A 94 -6.96 -11.33 14.73
C PHE A 94 -6.62 -9.86 14.97
N ILE A 95 -7.47 -8.92 14.55
CA ILE A 95 -7.29 -7.48 14.84
C ILE A 95 -7.28 -7.24 16.36
N ARG A 96 -8.15 -7.92 17.11
CA ARG A 96 -8.16 -7.87 18.57
C ARG A 96 -6.84 -8.38 19.18
N HIS A 97 -6.28 -9.46 18.62
CA HIS A 97 -4.98 -9.97 19.04
C HIS A 97 -3.85 -8.96 18.81
N ILE A 98 -3.79 -8.32 17.63
CA ILE A 98 -2.76 -7.33 17.28
C ILE A 98 -2.86 -6.06 18.14
N PHE A 99 -4.05 -5.54 18.35
CA PHE A 99 -4.25 -4.26 19.03
C PHE A 99 -4.60 -4.37 20.52
N GLY A 100 -4.99 -5.57 21.01
CA GLY A 100 -5.28 -5.82 22.42
C GLY A 100 -6.31 -4.85 22.99
N GLU A 101 -5.95 -4.16 24.06
CA GLU A 101 -6.78 -3.14 24.72
C GLU A 101 -7.15 -1.94 23.81
N HIS A 102 -6.32 -1.68 22.78
CA HIS A 102 -6.57 -0.65 21.78
C HIS A 102 -7.33 -1.17 20.55
N TYR A 103 -8.11 -2.23 20.68
CA TYR A 103 -8.83 -2.88 19.59
C TYR A 103 -9.68 -1.90 18.77
N GLU A 104 -10.46 -1.04 19.41
CA GLU A 104 -11.32 -0.07 18.73
C GLU A 104 -10.50 0.97 17.94
N LEU A 105 -9.39 1.43 18.50
CA LEU A 105 -8.44 2.31 17.77
C LEU A 105 -7.80 1.59 16.60
N GLY A 106 -7.51 0.29 16.74
CA GLY A 106 -7.02 -0.55 15.66
C GLY A 106 -8.02 -0.67 14.52
N LEU A 107 -9.30 -0.84 14.85
CA LEU A 107 -10.37 -0.83 13.85
C LEU A 107 -10.53 0.54 13.18
N ASP A 108 -10.41 1.65 13.93
CA ASP A 108 -10.42 3.00 13.36
C ASP A 108 -9.24 3.21 12.40
N TYR A 109 -8.05 2.74 12.77
CA TYR A 109 -6.86 2.77 11.91
C TYR A 109 -7.12 2.06 10.58
N MET A 110 -7.64 0.83 10.64
CA MET A 110 -7.99 0.04 9.45
C MET A 110 -9.11 0.69 8.63
N GLN A 111 -10.13 1.24 9.30
CA GLN A 111 -11.23 1.95 8.65
C GLN A 111 -10.75 3.21 7.92
N LEU A 112 -9.89 4.01 8.54
CA LEU A 112 -9.33 5.21 7.93
C LEU A 112 -8.42 4.89 6.75
N LEU A 113 -7.58 3.85 6.86
CA LEU A 113 -6.81 3.34 5.72
C LEU A 113 -7.71 3.01 4.53
N TYR A 114 -8.86 2.39 4.79
CA TYR A 114 -9.80 1.98 3.76
C TYR A 114 -10.67 3.13 3.26
N MET A 115 -11.29 3.90 4.16
CA MET A 115 -12.31 4.89 3.80
C MET A 115 -11.72 6.26 3.40
N LYS A 116 -10.60 6.64 4.02
CA LYS A 116 -9.97 7.96 3.88
C LYS A 116 -8.45 7.82 3.67
N PRO A 117 -8.00 7.25 2.54
CA PRO A 117 -6.60 6.86 2.34
C PRO A 117 -5.59 8.02 2.40
N ILE A 118 -6.03 9.27 2.22
CA ILE A 118 -5.15 10.45 2.34
C ILE A 118 -4.97 10.94 3.78
N THR A 119 -5.82 10.48 4.73
CA THR A 119 -5.72 10.89 6.14
C THR A 119 -4.37 10.48 6.73
N LYS A 120 -3.69 11.39 7.40
CA LYS A 120 -2.46 11.07 8.11
C LYS A 120 -2.76 10.19 9.32
N LEU A 121 -2.00 9.11 9.45
CA LEU A 121 -2.12 8.15 10.54
C LEU A 121 -0.76 7.99 11.22
N PRO A 122 -0.73 7.60 12.50
CA PRO A 122 0.52 7.33 13.19
C PRO A 122 1.29 6.18 12.51
N ILE A 123 2.60 6.21 12.67
CA ILE A 123 3.49 5.13 12.26
C ILE A 123 3.21 3.94 13.18
N LEU A 124 2.70 2.85 12.61
CA LEU A 124 2.41 1.65 13.40
C LEU A 124 3.67 0.80 13.54
N VAL A 125 4.03 0.46 14.77
CA VAL A 125 5.20 -0.36 15.08
C VAL A 125 4.76 -1.56 15.91
N LEU A 126 4.90 -2.74 15.33
CA LEU A 126 4.56 -4.01 15.95
C LEU A 126 5.82 -4.70 16.44
N VAL A 127 5.97 -4.88 17.75
CA VAL A 127 7.16 -5.47 18.34
C VAL A 127 6.83 -6.70 19.20
N SER A 128 7.77 -7.65 19.25
CA SER A 128 7.76 -8.76 20.20
C SER A 128 9.14 -9.39 20.28
N LYS A 129 9.48 -9.99 21.42
CA LYS A 129 10.70 -10.81 21.55
C LYS A 129 10.52 -12.21 20.93
N GLU A 130 9.29 -12.70 20.94
CA GLU A 130 8.96 -14.03 20.45
C GLU A 130 8.62 -14.03 18.96
N ASN A 131 8.78 -15.20 18.35
CA ASN A 131 8.28 -15.51 17.03
C ASN A 131 6.79 -15.91 17.08
N ASN A 132 6.16 -16.09 15.93
CA ASN A 132 4.76 -16.55 15.79
C ASN A 132 3.75 -15.67 16.54
N THR A 133 3.97 -14.37 16.57
CA THR A 133 3.08 -13.41 17.22
C THR A 133 2.05 -12.80 16.26
N GLY A 134 2.13 -13.08 14.96
CA GLY A 134 1.22 -12.57 13.95
C GLY A 134 1.65 -11.26 13.27
N LYS A 135 2.84 -10.70 13.58
CA LYS A 135 3.34 -9.44 12.95
C LYS A 135 3.38 -9.53 11.42
N SER A 136 4.10 -10.50 10.88
CA SER A 136 4.20 -10.73 9.42
C SER A 136 2.84 -11.12 8.83
N THR A 137 2.00 -11.83 9.59
CA THR A 137 0.62 -12.15 9.18
C THR A 137 -0.22 -10.89 9.04
N PHE A 138 -0.04 -9.88 9.91
CA PHE A 138 -0.74 -8.60 9.80
C PHE A 138 -0.28 -7.82 8.56
N LEU A 139 1.03 -7.77 8.28
CA LEU A 139 1.53 -7.20 7.03
C LEU A 139 0.96 -7.92 5.79
N ASN A 140 0.87 -9.24 5.83
CA ASN A 140 0.27 -10.02 4.75
C ASN A 140 -1.24 -9.74 4.61
N LEU A 141 -1.97 -9.57 5.71
CA LEU A 141 -3.37 -9.15 5.66
C LEU A 141 -3.52 -7.78 4.98
N LEU A 142 -2.70 -6.80 5.35
CA LEU A 142 -2.67 -5.49 4.69
C LEU A 142 -2.36 -5.63 3.20
N LYS A 143 -1.39 -6.47 2.84
CA LYS A 143 -1.03 -6.73 1.43
C LYS A 143 -2.17 -7.38 0.66
N MET A 144 -2.90 -8.32 1.26
CA MET A 144 -4.08 -8.95 0.64
C MET A 144 -5.23 -7.96 0.43
N ILE A 145 -5.42 -7.00 1.34
CA ILE A 145 -6.45 -5.95 1.22
C ILE A 145 -6.05 -4.91 0.18
N PHE A 146 -4.85 -4.33 0.30
CA PHE A 146 -4.44 -3.15 -0.46
C PHE A 146 -3.64 -3.46 -1.74
N GLY A 147 -3.29 -4.72 -1.96
CA GLY A 147 -2.71 -5.22 -3.20
C GLY A 147 -1.47 -4.44 -3.66
N LYS A 148 -1.54 -3.88 -4.87
CA LYS A 148 -0.44 -3.11 -5.48
C LYS A 148 -0.21 -1.74 -4.82
N ASN A 149 -1.14 -1.27 -4.00
CA ASN A 149 -1.00 -0.02 -3.25
C ASN A 149 -0.17 -0.17 -1.97
N MET A 150 0.26 -1.38 -1.65
CA MET A 150 1.19 -1.68 -0.57
C MET A 150 2.49 -2.26 -1.13
N THR A 151 3.62 -1.83 -0.55
CA THR A 151 4.94 -2.40 -0.81
C THR A 151 5.58 -2.91 0.47
N PHE A 152 6.49 -3.88 0.31
CA PHE A 152 7.44 -4.26 1.34
C PHE A 152 8.77 -3.62 1.03
N ASN A 153 9.30 -2.90 2.01
CA ASN A 153 10.61 -2.29 1.93
C ASN A 153 11.58 -2.99 2.88
N THR A 154 12.85 -2.89 2.56
CA THR A 154 13.95 -3.23 3.46
C THR A 154 14.43 -1.98 4.21
N ASN A 155 15.26 -2.15 5.23
CA ASN A 155 15.87 -1.01 5.92
C ASN A 155 16.73 -0.15 4.98
N GLU A 156 17.36 -0.76 3.96
CA GLU A 156 18.22 -0.08 3.00
C GLU A 156 17.43 0.82 2.02
N ASP A 157 16.17 0.49 1.72
CA ASP A 157 15.34 1.30 0.82
C ASP A 157 15.11 2.72 1.38
N PHE A 158 15.08 2.86 2.72
CA PHE A 158 14.98 4.18 3.35
C PHE A 158 16.25 5.00 3.30
N ARG A 159 17.41 4.38 3.05
CA ARG A 159 18.70 5.05 2.92
C ARG A 159 19.02 5.42 1.47
N SER A 160 18.34 4.77 0.53
CA SER A 160 18.49 5.07 -0.89
C SER A 160 17.98 6.47 -1.24
N GLN A 161 18.65 7.13 -2.19
CA GLN A 161 18.14 8.33 -2.84
C GLN A 161 16.99 8.01 -3.81
N PHE A 162 16.98 6.79 -4.38
CA PHE A 162 15.93 6.34 -5.29
C PHE A 162 14.76 5.79 -4.49
N ASN A 163 13.61 6.43 -4.61
CA ASN A 163 12.43 6.17 -3.79
C ASN A 163 11.13 6.08 -4.60
N SER A 164 11.21 6.16 -5.92
CA SER A 164 10.04 6.21 -6.80
C SER A 164 9.19 4.93 -6.81
N ASP A 165 9.73 3.82 -6.34
CA ASP A 165 9.08 2.51 -6.27
C ASP A 165 8.12 2.39 -5.07
N TRP A 166 8.41 3.08 -3.95
CA TRP A 166 7.61 3.02 -2.74
C TRP A 166 6.90 4.33 -2.36
N ALA A 167 7.42 5.51 -2.77
CA ALA A 167 6.87 6.80 -2.35
C ALA A 167 5.42 7.04 -2.82
N ASN A 168 4.98 6.32 -3.84
CA ASN A 168 3.62 6.36 -4.40
C ASN A 168 2.68 5.27 -3.83
N LYS A 169 3.09 4.62 -2.74
CA LYS A 169 2.29 3.57 -2.11
C LYS A 169 1.52 4.09 -0.91
N LEU A 170 0.34 3.52 -0.70
CA LEU A 170 -0.49 3.82 0.46
C LEU A 170 0.14 3.27 1.75
N ILE A 171 0.66 2.04 1.68
CA ILE A 171 1.28 1.37 2.82
C ILE A 171 2.69 0.94 2.46
N ILE A 172 3.63 1.29 3.32
CA ILE A 172 5.03 0.91 3.25
C ILE A 172 5.30 0.03 4.46
N GLY A 173 5.29 -1.28 4.23
CA GLY A 173 5.52 -2.28 5.26
C GLY A 173 7.00 -2.67 5.32
N VAL A 174 7.54 -2.84 6.53
CA VAL A 174 8.88 -3.39 6.75
C VAL A 174 8.77 -4.52 7.76
N ASP A 175 9.12 -5.71 7.31
CA ASP A 175 9.31 -6.84 8.23
C ASP A 175 10.77 -6.88 8.69
N GLU A 176 11.00 -7.29 9.92
CA GLU A 176 12.34 -7.30 10.53
C GLU A 176 13.03 -5.92 10.57
N THR A 177 12.28 -4.90 11.00
CA THR A 177 12.79 -3.53 11.10
C THR A 177 13.96 -3.45 12.08
N LEU A 178 15.07 -2.84 11.60
CA LEU A 178 16.24 -2.48 12.37
C LEU A 178 16.74 -1.09 11.92
N LEU A 179 15.99 -0.05 12.26
CA LEU A 179 16.30 1.35 11.97
C LEU A 179 16.75 2.06 13.24
N ASN A 180 17.87 1.58 13.79
CA ASN A 180 18.43 2.04 15.07
C ASN A 180 19.24 3.33 14.96
N ARG A 181 19.40 3.89 13.74
CA ARG A 181 20.03 5.19 13.55
C ARG A 181 19.00 6.31 13.73
N MET A 182 19.36 7.34 14.47
CA MET A 182 18.51 8.51 14.67
C MET A 182 18.09 9.15 13.33
N GLU A 183 19.01 9.21 12.36
CA GLU A 183 18.77 9.79 11.03
C GLU A 183 17.66 9.07 10.25
N ASP A 184 17.65 7.73 10.29
CA ASP A 184 16.62 6.91 9.63
C ASP A 184 15.24 7.20 10.23
N THR A 185 15.17 7.25 11.57
CA THR A 185 13.93 7.50 12.30
C THR A 185 13.42 8.94 12.06
N GLU A 186 14.30 9.94 12.09
CA GLU A 186 13.95 11.33 11.79
C GLU A 186 13.41 11.49 10.37
N ARG A 187 14.01 10.80 9.39
CA ARG A 187 13.53 10.80 8.01
C ARG A 187 12.10 10.25 7.93
N ILE A 188 11.83 9.12 8.58
CA ILE A 188 10.50 8.49 8.58
C ILE A 188 9.47 9.38 9.29
N LYS A 189 9.83 9.99 10.41
CA LYS A 189 9.00 10.94 11.15
C LYS A 189 8.62 12.13 10.26
N ASN A 190 9.58 12.71 9.59
CA ASN A 190 9.35 13.84 8.69
C ASN A 190 8.42 13.44 7.54
N LEU A 191 8.59 12.24 6.96
CA LEU A 191 7.73 11.72 5.91
C LEU A 191 6.30 11.48 6.39
N SER A 192 6.11 10.95 7.59
CA SER A 192 4.78 10.63 8.12
C SER A 192 3.86 11.85 8.23
N THR A 193 4.44 13.05 8.41
CA THR A 193 3.71 14.31 8.54
C THR A 193 3.82 15.20 7.30
N ALA A 194 4.72 14.89 6.36
CA ALA A 194 4.92 15.68 5.15
C ALA A 194 3.66 15.68 4.27
N PHE A 195 3.32 16.84 3.71
CA PHE A 195 2.31 16.94 2.66
C PHE A 195 2.91 16.62 1.29
N THR A 196 4.15 17.07 1.05
CA THR A 196 4.87 16.83 -0.20
C THR A 196 6.16 16.09 0.03
N TYR A 197 6.60 15.37 -0.98
CA TYR A 197 7.86 14.62 -0.96
C TYR A 197 8.50 14.61 -2.34
N LYS A 198 9.82 14.74 -2.37
CA LYS A 198 10.59 14.66 -3.62
C LYS A 198 10.90 13.21 -3.95
N ILE A 199 10.38 12.76 -5.09
CA ILE A 199 10.69 11.44 -5.62
C ILE A 199 11.80 11.52 -6.66
N GLU A 200 12.65 10.51 -6.66
CA GLU A 200 13.73 10.33 -7.63
C GLU A 200 13.70 8.89 -8.14
N GLY A 201 13.59 8.75 -9.45
CA GLY A 201 13.76 7.47 -10.15
C GLY A 201 15.10 7.41 -10.84
N LYS A 202 15.69 6.23 -11.00
CA LYS A 202 16.96 6.06 -11.71
C LYS A 202 16.85 6.61 -13.14
N GLY A 203 17.68 7.61 -13.48
CA GLY A 203 17.67 8.25 -14.79
C GLY A 203 16.47 9.16 -15.07
N LYS A 204 15.79 9.63 -14.03
CA LYS A 204 14.68 10.61 -14.13
C LYS A 204 14.98 11.80 -13.24
N ASP A 205 14.51 12.98 -13.67
CA ASP A 205 14.57 14.18 -12.87
C ASP A 205 13.71 14.01 -11.60
N ARG A 206 14.09 14.74 -10.55
CA ARG A 206 13.33 14.81 -9.31
C ARG A 206 11.98 15.47 -9.56
N ALA A 207 10.93 14.84 -9.04
CA ALA A 207 9.58 15.39 -9.05
C ALA A 207 9.05 15.52 -7.62
N GLU A 208 8.22 16.54 -7.35
CA GLU A 208 7.52 16.68 -6.09
C GLU A 208 6.14 16.05 -6.22
N ILE A 209 5.76 15.25 -5.23
CA ILE A 209 4.44 14.60 -5.14
C ILE A 209 3.78 14.92 -3.80
N GLU A 210 2.46 14.83 -3.75
CA GLU A 210 1.74 14.76 -2.47
C GLU A 210 1.95 13.37 -1.86
N PHE A 211 2.50 13.35 -0.63
CA PHE A 211 2.82 12.11 0.07
C PHE A 211 1.66 11.67 0.96
N PHE A 212 1.11 10.52 0.68
CA PHE A 212 0.01 9.90 1.43
C PHE A 212 0.36 8.54 2.04
N GLY A 213 1.62 8.12 1.96
CA GLY A 213 2.09 6.83 2.48
C GLY A 213 1.99 6.72 4.01
N LYS A 214 1.70 5.51 4.50
CA LYS A 214 1.69 5.12 5.91
C LYS A 214 2.72 4.05 6.15
N PHE A 215 3.42 4.15 7.26
CA PHE A 215 4.46 3.19 7.61
C PHE A 215 3.93 2.17 8.62
N VAL A 216 4.22 0.90 8.35
CA VAL A 216 3.95 -0.22 9.27
C VAL A 216 5.22 -1.03 9.43
N PHE A 217 5.78 -1.00 10.62
CA PHE A 217 7.04 -1.67 10.97
C PHE A 217 6.79 -2.87 11.85
N CYS A 218 7.47 -3.97 11.57
CA CYS A 218 7.50 -5.16 12.41
C CYS A 218 8.92 -5.45 12.85
N SER A 219 9.14 -5.79 14.13
CA SER A 219 10.46 -6.16 14.64
C SER A 219 10.38 -7.22 15.73
N ASN A 220 11.39 -8.08 15.77
CA ASN A 220 11.63 -8.99 16.89
C ASN A 220 12.52 -8.36 17.98
N ASN A 221 12.97 -7.13 17.77
CA ASN A 221 13.76 -6.39 18.73
C ASN A 221 12.91 -5.28 19.36
N GLU A 222 12.47 -5.48 20.59
CA GLU A 222 11.61 -4.52 21.29
C GLU A 222 12.35 -3.23 21.67
N GLU A 223 13.66 -3.27 21.85
CA GLU A 223 14.45 -2.16 22.38
C GLU A 223 15.13 -1.33 21.28
N ASN A 224 15.51 -1.98 20.17
CA ASN A 224 16.33 -1.36 19.14
C ASN A 224 15.71 -1.43 17.74
N ALA A 225 14.39 -1.65 17.61
CA ALA A 225 13.70 -1.65 16.33
C ALA A 225 13.80 -0.28 15.63
N LEU A 226 13.57 0.77 16.41
CA LEU A 226 13.60 2.18 15.99
C LEU A 226 14.11 3.03 17.15
N TYR A 227 14.84 4.10 16.83
CA TYR A 227 15.18 5.12 17.82
C TYR A 227 14.01 6.07 18.03
N ILE A 228 13.21 5.82 19.08
CA ILE A 228 12.05 6.66 19.42
C ILE A 228 12.40 7.49 20.65
N SER A 229 12.45 8.81 20.49
CA SER A 229 12.71 9.74 21.59
C SER A 229 11.54 9.76 22.59
N PRO A 230 11.79 9.96 23.89
CA PRO A 230 10.72 10.14 24.86
C PRO A 230 9.76 11.28 24.46
N GLY A 231 8.44 11.06 24.60
CA GLY A 231 7.42 12.03 24.25
C GLY A 231 7.07 12.11 22.76
N GLU A 232 7.63 11.25 21.91
CA GLU A 232 7.31 11.19 20.48
C GLU A 232 5.92 10.57 20.25
N THR A 233 5.01 11.35 19.65
CA THR A 233 3.60 10.96 19.48
C THR A 233 3.26 10.42 18.09
N ARG A 234 4.18 10.50 17.12
CA ARG A 234 3.97 10.02 15.74
C ARG A 234 4.02 8.51 15.62
N PHE A 235 4.61 7.80 16.61
CA PHE A 235 4.69 6.35 16.64
C PHE A 235 3.61 5.75 17.52
N TRP A 236 2.93 4.75 17.00
CA TRP A 236 2.04 3.89 17.76
C TRP A 236 2.66 2.51 17.90
N VAL A 237 3.34 2.30 19.03
CA VAL A 237 4.04 1.04 19.32
C VAL A 237 3.09 0.05 19.98
N ARG A 238 3.01 -1.15 19.43
CA ARG A 238 2.22 -2.26 19.98
C ARG A 238 3.12 -3.45 20.25
N LYS A 239 3.16 -3.88 21.49
CA LYS A 239 3.79 -5.14 21.88
C LYS A 239 2.77 -6.27 21.70
N ILE A 240 3.15 -7.29 20.91
CA ILE A 240 2.26 -8.38 20.55
C ILE A 240 2.73 -9.67 21.24
N HIS A 241 1.77 -10.38 21.84
CA HIS A 241 2.02 -11.67 22.47
C HIS A 241 2.00 -12.81 21.43
N PRO A 242 2.60 -13.97 21.75
CA PRO A 242 2.53 -15.15 20.88
C PRO A 242 1.11 -15.61 20.64
N LEU A 243 0.85 -16.13 19.43
CA LEU A 243 -0.38 -16.85 19.12
C LEU A 243 -0.29 -18.25 19.77
N THR A 244 -1.30 -18.62 20.52
CA THR A 244 -1.32 -19.89 21.27
C THR A 244 -1.55 -21.11 20.38
N ASN A 245 -2.17 -20.95 19.20
CA ASN A 245 -2.50 -22.04 18.30
C ASN A 245 -2.09 -21.68 16.85
N GLY A 246 -1.15 -22.45 16.29
CA GLY A 246 -0.79 -22.33 14.87
C GLY A 246 -1.86 -23.00 13.98
N ASP A 247 -2.57 -22.20 13.20
CA ASP A 247 -3.49 -22.72 12.16
C ASP A 247 -2.82 -22.54 10.78
N PRO A 248 -2.41 -23.62 10.10
CA PRO A 248 -1.77 -23.51 8.79
C PRO A 248 -2.68 -22.91 7.71
N LEU A 249 -3.99 -22.90 7.92
CA LEU A 249 -4.97 -22.30 7.01
C LEU A 249 -5.35 -20.86 7.38
N PHE A 250 -4.72 -20.29 8.41
CA PHE A 250 -5.11 -19.00 8.97
C PHE A 250 -5.12 -17.86 7.95
N LEU A 251 -4.05 -17.72 7.16
CA LEU A 251 -3.98 -16.71 6.08
C LEU A 251 -5.08 -16.91 5.02
N ARG A 252 -5.43 -18.18 4.71
CA ARG A 252 -6.51 -18.47 3.77
C ARG A 252 -7.87 -18.06 4.34
N LYS A 253 -8.10 -18.28 5.63
CA LYS A 253 -9.32 -17.83 6.32
C LYS A 253 -9.40 -16.31 6.31
N LEU A 254 -8.32 -15.60 6.68
CA LEU A 254 -8.27 -14.14 6.60
C LEU A 254 -8.60 -13.65 5.19
N LYS A 255 -7.97 -14.23 4.16
CA LYS A 255 -8.22 -13.86 2.76
C LYS A 255 -9.70 -14.01 2.37
N SER A 256 -10.35 -15.09 2.78
CA SER A 256 -11.77 -15.35 2.48
C SER A 256 -12.72 -14.36 3.17
N GLU A 257 -12.33 -13.79 4.30
CA GLU A 257 -13.13 -12.82 5.05
C GLU A 257 -12.91 -11.36 4.64
N ILE A 258 -11.97 -11.06 3.75
CA ILE A 258 -11.67 -9.66 3.33
C ILE A 258 -12.93 -8.93 2.85
N PRO A 259 -13.79 -9.47 1.97
CA PRO A 259 -14.99 -8.76 1.52
C PRO A 259 -15.92 -8.39 2.68
N ALA A 260 -16.13 -9.31 3.62
CA ALA A 260 -16.96 -9.08 4.81
C ALA A 260 -16.32 -8.08 5.77
N PHE A 261 -15.00 -8.13 5.94
CA PHE A 261 -14.28 -7.18 6.78
C PHE A 261 -14.33 -5.75 6.20
N LEU A 262 -14.19 -5.60 4.89
CA LEU A 262 -14.35 -4.29 4.23
C LEU A 262 -15.78 -3.75 4.36
N TYR A 263 -16.78 -4.63 4.27
CA TYR A 263 -18.18 -4.25 4.52
C TYR A 263 -18.38 -3.79 5.97
N PHE A 264 -17.84 -4.53 6.93
CA PHE A 264 -17.85 -4.15 8.35
C PHE A 264 -17.18 -2.79 8.56
N LEU A 265 -15.98 -2.56 8.05
CA LEU A 265 -15.25 -1.28 8.16
C LEU A 265 -16.03 -0.12 7.53
N LYS A 266 -16.73 -0.36 6.43
CA LYS A 266 -17.51 0.66 5.73
C LYS A 266 -18.70 1.13 6.56
N ASN A 267 -19.34 0.23 7.32
CA ASN A 267 -20.62 0.48 7.98
C ASN A 267 -20.51 0.77 9.49
N ARG A 268 -19.33 0.56 10.11
CA ARG A 268 -19.14 0.91 11.51
C ARG A 268 -18.96 2.40 11.73
N ALA A 269 -19.41 2.91 12.87
CA ALA A 269 -19.05 4.25 13.33
C ALA A 269 -17.59 4.25 13.87
N LEU A 270 -16.85 5.34 13.65
CA LEU A 270 -15.55 5.53 14.28
C LEU A 270 -15.72 5.60 15.82
N TYR A 271 -14.81 4.93 16.50
CA TYR A 271 -14.72 5.01 17.97
C TYR A 271 -14.18 6.37 18.43
N THR A 272 -13.17 6.88 17.70
CA THR A 272 -12.61 8.21 17.95
C THR A 272 -13.57 9.28 17.42
N LYS A 273 -13.90 10.24 18.28
CA LYS A 273 -14.56 11.48 17.83
C LYS A 273 -13.56 12.30 17.03
N GLN A 274 -13.88 12.57 15.78
CA GLN A 274 -13.12 13.52 14.94
C GLN A 274 -13.44 14.95 15.34
#